data_615ab5ea33f1d347ad99254e059914ce
#
_entry.id   615ab5ea33f1d347ad99254e059914ce
#
_cell.length_a   1.000
_cell.length_b   1.000
_cell.length_c   1.000
_cell.angle_alpha   90.00
_cell.angle_beta   90.00
_cell.angle_gamma   90.00
#
_symmetry.space_group_name_H-M   'P 1'
#
loop_
_entity.id
_entity.type
_entity.pdbx_description
1 polymer ?
#
loop_
_entity_poly.entity_id
_entity_poly.type
_entity_poly.pdbx_seq_one_letter_code
_entity_poly.pdbx_strand_id
1 'polypeptide(L)'
;MSVLWLTLGYSIAFGDGNTGLWGGLSHILLVGVDATSIRSGTTLPEVLFFAFQMTFAIITPALIVGAYVERVGFGFVMTFSGLWMLFCYAPVVHWVWGGGFLADGGIFGAVGLKDFAGGVVVHETAGLAALVVAFLLGPRPVSYTHLRAHET
;
A
#
# COMPACT_ATOMS: atom_id res chain seq x y z
N MET A 1 10.38 -4.34 -1.35
CA MET A 1 9.42 -3.21 -1.24
C MET A 1 10.14 -1.86 -1.30
N SER A 2 11.17 -1.57 -0.50
CA SER A 2 11.87 -0.27 -0.50
C SER A 2 12.36 0.18 -1.88
N VAL A 3 12.97 -0.73 -2.65
CA VAL A 3 13.45 -0.41 -4.02
C VAL A 3 12.28 -0.06 -4.95
N LEU A 4 11.18 -0.81 -4.88
CA LEU A 4 9.98 -0.52 -5.68
C LEU A 4 9.32 0.80 -5.27
N TRP A 5 9.35 1.12 -3.97
CA TRP A 5 8.86 2.41 -3.47
C TRP A 5 9.71 3.57 -4.00
N LEU A 6 11.04 3.44 -3.92
CA LEU A 6 11.98 4.44 -4.45
C LEU A 6 11.82 4.62 -5.97
N THR A 7 11.69 3.53 -6.71
CA THR A 7 11.67 3.59 -8.18
C THR A 7 10.35 4.11 -8.73
N LEU A 8 9.22 3.62 -8.24
CA LEU A 8 7.90 3.89 -8.82
C LEU A 8 6.84 4.25 -7.77
N GLY A 9 6.80 3.53 -6.64
CA GLY A 9 5.70 3.61 -5.68
C GLY A 9 5.46 5.01 -5.15
N TYR A 10 6.53 5.72 -4.76
CA TYR A 10 6.41 7.09 -4.26
C TYR A 10 5.85 8.05 -5.32
N SER A 11 6.31 7.93 -6.56
CA SER A 11 5.81 8.77 -7.66
C SER A 11 4.34 8.51 -7.95
N ILE A 12 3.91 7.25 -7.98
CA ILE A 12 2.50 6.89 -8.16
C ILE A 12 1.62 7.45 -7.04
N ALA A 13 2.13 7.39 -5.81
CA ALA A 13 1.38 7.83 -4.62
C ALA A 13 1.35 9.36 -4.45
N PHE A 14 2.48 10.03 -4.64
CA PHE A 14 2.67 11.44 -4.24
C PHE A 14 3.23 12.34 -5.34
N GLY A 15 3.32 11.88 -6.57
CA GLY A 15 3.72 12.71 -7.70
C GLY A 15 2.66 13.75 -8.08
N ASP A 16 3.04 14.72 -8.90
CA ASP A 16 2.23 15.89 -9.27
C ASP A 16 1.23 15.60 -10.41
N GLY A 17 0.93 14.33 -10.68
CA GLY A 17 -0.03 13.93 -11.70
C GLY A 17 -1.44 14.38 -11.35
N ASN A 18 -2.08 15.09 -12.25
CA ASN A 18 -3.39 15.71 -12.02
C ASN A 18 -4.58 14.84 -12.44
N THR A 19 -4.45 13.50 -12.38
CA THR A 19 -5.52 12.60 -12.86
C THR A 19 -6.53 12.22 -11.79
N GLY A 20 -6.28 12.51 -10.52
CA GLY A 20 -7.07 12.03 -9.38
C GLY A 20 -6.96 10.52 -9.12
N LEU A 21 -6.45 9.74 -10.07
CA LEU A 21 -6.32 8.28 -9.98
C LEU A 21 -4.91 7.83 -9.58
N TRP A 22 -3.89 8.56 -9.97
CA TRP A 22 -2.49 8.28 -9.64
C TRP A 22 -1.64 9.54 -9.77
N GLY A 23 -0.54 9.63 -9.01
CA GLY A 23 0.35 10.80 -8.96
C GLY A 23 1.27 10.97 -10.17
N GLY A 24 1.25 10.03 -11.13
CA GLY A 24 2.13 10.10 -12.29
C GLY A 24 3.55 9.59 -12.03
N LEU A 25 4.50 10.07 -12.83
CA LEU A 25 5.88 9.59 -12.84
C LEU A 25 6.91 10.70 -12.60
N SER A 26 6.50 11.85 -12.06
CA SER A 26 7.36 13.04 -11.85
C SER A 26 8.48 12.81 -10.83
N HIS A 27 8.28 11.93 -9.85
CA HIS A 27 9.24 11.66 -8.77
C HIS A 27 9.87 10.27 -8.83
N ILE A 28 9.98 9.69 -10.04
CA ILE A 28 10.70 8.42 -10.23
C ILE A 28 12.14 8.59 -9.71
N LEU A 29 12.60 7.61 -8.90
CA LEU A 29 13.92 7.65 -8.27
C LEU A 29 14.19 8.93 -7.48
N LEU A 30 13.14 9.59 -6.96
CA LEU A 30 13.20 10.90 -6.28
C LEU A 30 13.76 12.03 -7.16
N VAL A 31 13.62 11.93 -8.47
CA VAL A 31 13.99 13.05 -9.36
C VAL A 31 13.22 14.31 -8.95
N GLY A 32 13.95 15.43 -8.82
CA GLY A 32 13.38 16.70 -8.37
C GLY A 32 13.26 16.85 -6.84
N VAL A 33 13.62 15.84 -6.07
CA VAL A 33 13.64 15.89 -4.60
C VAL A 33 15.09 15.99 -4.14
N ASP A 34 15.43 17.08 -3.48
CA ASP A 34 16.76 17.32 -2.89
C ASP A 34 16.70 17.47 -1.36
N ALA A 35 17.85 17.67 -0.72
CA ALA A 35 17.92 17.78 0.74
C ALA A 35 17.20 19.01 1.32
N THR A 36 16.89 20.00 0.49
CA THR A 36 16.20 21.24 0.87
C THR A 36 14.72 21.25 0.48
N SER A 37 14.28 20.25 -0.31
CA SER A 37 12.89 20.11 -0.73
C SER A 37 11.97 19.91 0.47
N ILE A 38 10.90 20.72 0.51
CA ILE A 38 9.88 20.65 1.58
C ILE A 38 8.59 20.09 0.97
N ARG A 39 7.98 19.13 1.65
CA ARG A 39 6.70 18.56 1.25
C ARG A 39 5.62 19.64 1.19
N SER A 40 4.93 19.74 0.05
CA SER A 40 3.86 20.71 -0.17
C SER A 40 2.80 20.65 0.95
N GLY A 41 2.41 21.83 1.46
CA GLY A 41 1.44 21.94 2.55
C GLY A 41 1.98 21.59 3.94
N THR A 42 3.28 21.34 4.09
CA THR A 42 3.92 21.01 5.37
C THR A 42 5.21 21.78 5.59
N THR A 43 5.85 21.57 6.74
CA THR A 43 7.22 22.05 7.05
C THR A 43 8.24 20.90 7.05
N LEU A 44 7.85 19.71 6.58
CA LEU A 44 8.68 18.51 6.63
C LEU A 44 9.59 18.44 5.39
N PRO A 45 10.88 18.07 5.55
CA PRO A 45 11.71 17.70 4.43
C PRO A 45 11.08 16.56 3.61
N GLU A 46 11.05 16.72 2.29
CA GLU A 46 10.43 15.72 1.39
C GLU A 46 11.09 14.34 1.53
N VAL A 47 12.41 14.29 1.72
CA VAL A 47 13.16 13.04 1.94
C VAL A 47 12.70 12.33 3.22
N LEU A 48 12.41 13.07 4.28
CA LEU A 48 11.89 12.51 5.54
C LEU A 48 10.48 11.98 5.33
N PHE A 49 9.63 12.73 4.62
CA PHE A 49 8.28 12.30 4.27
C PHE A 49 8.31 11.02 3.41
N PHE A 50 9.18 10.96 2.40
CA PHE A 50 9.42 9.77 1.59
C PHE A 50 9.78 8.55 2.45
N ALA A 51 10.76 8.70 3.36
CA ALA A 51 11.21 7.61 4.23
C ALA A 51 10.11 7.15 5.18
N PHE A 52 9.35 8.07 5.74
CA PHE A 52 8.19 7.77 6.59
C PHE A 52 7.12 6.99 5.83
N GLN A 53 6.71 7.44 4.66
CA GLN A 53 5.71 6.78 3.83
C GLN A 53 6.19 5.41 3.31
N MET A 54 7.51 5.25 3.10
CA MET A 54 8.10 3.95 2.75
C MET A 54 7.84 2.90 3.82
N THR A 55 7.81 3.25 5.10
CA THR A 55 7.52 2.29 6.17
C THR A 55 6.13 1.69 6.03
N PHE A 56 5.13 2.48 5.64
CA PHE A 56 3.78 1.99 5.36
C PHE A 56 3.72 1.14 4.10
N ALA A 57 4.46 1.52 3.05
CA ALA A 57 4.55 0.73 1.82
C ALA A 57 5.20 -0.65 2.03
N ILE A 58 6.05 -0.79 3.04
CA ILE A 58 6.68 -2.06 3.41
C ILE A 58 5.75 -2.90 4.28
N ILE A 59 5.14 -2.30 5.30
CA ILE A 59 4.34 -3.05 6.28
C ILE A 59 3.00 -3.52 5.70
N THR A 60 2.40 -2.77 4.78
CA THR A 60 1.05 -3.08 4.29
C THR A 60 0.97 -4.43 3.57
N PRO A 61 1.86 -4.77 2.61
CA PRO A 61 1.89 -6.12 2.04
C PRO A 61 2.21 -7.21 3.06
N ALA A 62 2.97 -6.88 4.12
CA ALA A 62 3.29 -7.83 5.18
C ALA A 62 2.05 -8.23 6.01
N LEU A 63 1.05 -7.36 6.13
CA LEU A 63 -0.21 -7.68 6.80
C LEU A 63 -1.02 -8.76 6.06
N ILE A 64 -0.82 -8.92 4.76
CA ILE A 64 -1.50 -9.93 3.93
C ILE A 64 -0.87 -11.32 4.13
N VAL A 65 0.39 -11.41 4.59
CA VAL A 65 1.16 -12.67 4.70
C VAL A 65 0.38 -13.76 5.45
N GLY A 66 -0.32 -13.38 6.51
CA GLY A 66 -1.15 -14.31 7.29
C GLY A 66 -2.16 -15.09 6.46
N ALA A 67 -2.61 -14.56 5.32
CA ALA A 67 -3.59 -15.22 4.47
C ALA A 67 -3.01 -16.33 3.60
N TYR A 68 -1.71 -16.31 3.29
CA TYR A 68 -1.08 -17.25 2.36
C TYR A 68 0.15 -17.98 2.89
N VAL A 69 0.62 -17.67 4.12
CA VAL A 69 1.71 -18.38 4.75
C VAL A 69 1.45 -19.88 4.74
N GLU A 70 2.48 -20.71 4.50
CA GLU A 70 2.42 -22.17 4.37
C GLU A 70 1.68 -22.70 3.13
N ARG A 71 1.08 -21.85 2.32
CA ARG A 71 0.27 -22.27 1.16
C ARG A 71 0.85 -21.90 -0.19
N VAL A 72 1.82 -20.99 -0.23
CA VAL A 72 2.44 -20.50 -1.46
C VAL A 72 3.96 -20.47 -1.36
N GLY A 73 4.64 -20.60 -2.49
CA GLY A 73 6.10 -20.49 -2.55
C GLY A 73 6.59 -19.04 -2.42
N PHE A 74 7.84 -18.89 -1.99
CA PHE A 74 8.47 -17.57 -1.78
C PHE A 74 8.45 -16.67 -3.02
N GLY A 75 8.63 -17.24 -4.22
CA GLY A 75 8.56 -16.50 -5.48
C GLY A 75 7.19 -15.81 -5.68
N PHE A 76 6.10 -16.52 -5.35
CA PHE A 76 4.75 -15.94 -5.37
C PHE A 76 4.65 -14.76 -4.40
N VAL A 77 5.13 -14.91 -3.17
CA VAL A 77 5.09 -13.84 -2.14
C VAL A 77 5.77 -12.57 -2.65
N MET A 78 6.98 -12.72 -3.21
CA MET A 78 7.74 -11.58 -3.73
C MET A 78 7.05 -10.88 -4.90
N THR A 79 6.57 -11.65 -5.87
CA THR A 79 5.89 -11.12 -7.06
C THR A 79 4.55 -10.47 -6.69
N PHE A 80 3.72 -11.19 -5.92
CA PHE A 80 2.43 -10.69 -5.47
C PHE A 80 2.57 -9.40 -4.68
N SER A 81 3.45 -9.37 -3.66
CA SER A 81 3.63 -8.18 -2.82
C SER A 81 4.13 -6.97 -3.62
N GLY A 82 5.03 -7.19 -4.59
CA GLY A 82 5.54 -6.12 -5.45
C GLY A 82 4.46 -5.55 -6.37
N LEU A 83 3.75 -6.41 -7.07
CA LEU A 83 2.67 -5.99 -7.97
C LEU A 83 1.52 -5.35 -7.18
N TRP A 84 1.13 -5.95 -6.06
CA TRP A 84 0.07 -5.42 -5.22
C TRP A 84 0.41 -4.04 -4.65
N MET A 85 1.67 -3.83 -4.23
CA MET A 85 2.12 -2.51 -3.77
C MET A 85 2.01 -1.45 -4.87
N LEU A 86 2.38 -1.77 -6.12
CA LEU A 86 2.37 -0.82 -7.21
C LEU A 86 0.97 -0.56 -7.78
N PHE A 87 0.13 -1.60 -7.90
CA PHE A 87 -1.15 -1.51 -8.59
C PHE A 87 -2.37 -1.36 -7.66
N CYS A 88 -2.22 -1.69 -6.39
CA CYS A 88 -3.29 -1.52 -5.39
C CYS A 88 -2.91 -0.46 -4.35
N TYR A 89 -1.83 -0.67 -3.61
CA TYR A 89 -1.47 0.19 -2.49
C TYR A 89 -1.14 1.62 -2.93
N ALA A 90 -0.19 1.82 -3.84
CA ALA A 90 0.27 3.15 -4.23
C ALA A 90 -0.84 4.02 -4.86
N PRO A 91 -1.73 3.51 -5.73
CA PRO A 91 -2.91 4.24 -6.17
C PRO A 91 -3.86 4.62 -5.02
N VAL A 92 -4.15 3.73 -4.07
CA VAL A 92 -5.02 4.05 -2.93
C VAL A 92 -4.39 5.11 -2.03
N VAL A 93 -3.07 5.07 -1.82
CA VAL A 93 -2.34 6.16 -1.15
C VAL A 93 -2.57 7.48 -1.86
N HIS A 94 -2.47 7.50 -3.19
CA HIS A 94 -2.74 8.71 -3.98
C HIS A 94 -4.17 9.21 -3.79
N TRP A 95 -5.16 8.30 -3.87
CA TRP A 95 -6.57 8.65 -3.74
C TRP A 95 -6.87 9.37 -2.44
N VAL A 96 -6.26 8.95 -1.32
CA VAL A 96 -6.60 9.43 0.02
C VAL A 96 -5.62 10.49 0.51
N TRP A 97 -4.30 10.25 0.37
CA TRP A 97 -3.25 11.10 0.93
C TRP A 97 -2.47 11.91 -0.10
N GLY A 98 -2.51 11.49 -1.36
CA GLY A 98 -1.76 12.12 -2.46
C GLY A 98 -2.51 13.23 -3.19
N GLY A 99 -3.70 13.64 -2.71
CA GLY A 99 -4.51 14.64 -3.37
C GLY A 99 -5.41 14.09 -4.48
N GLY A 100 -5.64 12.77 -4.51
CA GLY A 100 -6.51 12.10 -5.48
C GLY A 100 -8.01 12.28 -5.18
N PHE A 101 -8.84 11.50 -5.85
CA PHE A 101 -10.29 11.71 -5.89
C PHE A 101 -11.03 11.48 -4.56
N LEU A 102 -10.41 10.83 -3.57
CA LEU A 102 -10.97 10.67 -2.22
C LEU A 102 -10.47 11.72 -1.23
N ALA A 103 -9.45 12.50 -1.59
CA ALA A 103 -8.93 13.58 -0.76
C ALA A 103 -9.88 14.79 -0.68
N ASP A 104 -9.50 15.79 0.10
CA ASP A 104 -10.25 17.06 0.19
C ASP A 104 -10.39 17.70 -1.21
N GLY A 105 -11.60 18.09 -1.56
CA GLY A 105 -11.91 18.62 -2.88
C GLY A 105 -12.20 17.57 -3.96
N GLY A 106 -12.11 16.28 -3.64
CA GLY A 106 -12.46 15.18 -4.54
C GLY A 106 -13.96 14.90 -4.60
N ILE A 107 -14.34 13.63 -4.85
CA ILE A 107 -15.77 13.23 -5.03
C ILE A 107 -16.63 13.45 -3.79
N PHE A 108 -16.06 13.53 -2.61
CA PHE A 108 -16.77 13.84 -1.36
C PHE A 108 -16.80 15.35 -1.05
N GLY A 109 -16.45 16.22 -1.99
CA GLY A 109 -16.48 17.67 -1.84
C GLY A 109 -15.36 18.20 -0.96
N ALA A 110 -15.66 19.32 -0.23
CA ALA A 110 -14.66 20.03 0.57
C ALA A 110 -14.09 19.19 1.74
N VAL A 111 -14.83 18.17 2.18
CA VAL A 111 -14.39 17.25 3.24
C VAL A 111 -14.17 15.88 2.61
N GLY A 112 -12.95 15.57 2.25
CA GLY A 112 -12.57 14.26 1.72
C GLY A 112 -12.57 13.15 2.78
N LEU A 113 -12.20 11.96 2.36
CA LEU A 113 -12.02 10.82 3.25
C LEU A 113 -10.90 11.11 4.25
N LYS A 114 -11.22 11.05 5.55
CA LYS A 114 -10.26 11.27 6.62
C LYS A 114 -9.65 9.94 7.08
N ASP A 115 -8.45 9.68 6.65
CA ASP A 115 -7.63 8.56 7.09
C ASP A 115 -6.33 9.08 7.71
N PHE A 116 -6.30 9.13 9.06
CA PHE A 116 -5.17 9.70 9.81
C PHE A 116 -4.04 8.71 10.07
N ALA A 117 -4.36 7.42 10.15
CA ALA A 117 -3.43 6.38 10.58
C ALA A 117 -3.42 5.13 9.68
N GLY A 118 -3.97 5.23 8.48
CA GLY A 118 -3.99 4.12 7.52
C GLY A 118 -5.13 3.12 7.74
N GLY A 119 -6.26 3.56 8.32
CA GLY A 119 -7.44 2.72 8.47
C GLY A 119 -7.92 2.17 7.13
N VAL A 120 -8.08 3.04 6.15
CA VAL A 120 -8.46 2.67 4.77
C VAL A 120 -7.23 2.27 3.96
N VAL A 121 -6.23 3.16 3.88
CA VAL A 121 -5.07 2.98 2.99
C VAL A 121 -4.26 1.73 3.31
N VAL A 122 -4.10 1.38 4.58
CA VAL A 122 -3.28 0.24 5.02
C VAL A 122 -4.16 -0.94 5.41
N HIS A 123 -5.04 -0.78 6.41
CA HIS A 123 -5.72 -1.91 7.05
C HIS A 123 -6.87 -2.46 6.22
N GLU A 124 -7.72 -1.62 5.66
CA GLU A 124 -8.84 -2.08 4.85
C GLU A 124 -8.36 -2.71 3.54
N THR A 125 -7.41 -2.07 2.86
CA THR A 125 -6.83 -2.61 1.62
C THR A 125 -6.11 -3.93 1.83
N ALA A 126 -5.28 -4.04 2.89
CA ALA A 126 -4.60 -5.29 3.22
C ALA A 126 -5.60 -6.37 3.69
N GLY A 127 -6.60 -6.01 4.50
CA GLY A 127 -7.63 -6.93 4.99
C GLY A 127 -8.47 -7.50 3.86
N LEU A 128 -8.92 -6.66 2.92
CA LEU A 128 -9.67 -7.10 1.76
C LEU A 128 -8.82 -8.01 0.84
N ALA A 129 -7.55 -7.64 0.60
CA ALA A 129 -6.64 -8.49 -0.17
C ALA A 129 -6.39 -9.84 0.54
N ALA A 130 -6.20 -9.84 1.86
CA ALA A 130 -6.06 -11.05 2.66
C ALA A 130 -7.29 -11.95 2.59
N LEU A 131 -8.50 -11.37 2.65
CA LEU A 131 -9.76 -12.10 2.51
C LEU A 131 -9.87 -12.78 1.14
N VAL A 132 -9.61 -12.04 0.06
CA VAL A 132 -9.65 -12.58 -1.31
C VAL A 132 -8.63 -13.70 -1.49
N VAL A 133 -7.39 -13.50 -1.03
CA VAL A 133 -6.34 -14.52 -1.12
C VAL A 133 -6.70 -15.75 -0.31
N ALA A 134 -7.21 -15.59 0.92
CA ALA A 134 -7.64 -16.70 1.76
C ALA A 134 -8.76 -17.50 1.12
N PHE A 135 -9.73 -16.82 0.50
CA PHE A 135 -10.84 -17.44 -0.22
C PHE A 135 -10.33 -18.25 -1.42
N LEU A 136 -9.43 -17.69 -2.23
CA LEU A 136 -8.89 -18.36 -3.43
C LEU A 136 -8.01 -19.57 -3.07
N LEU A 137 -7.26 -19.52 -1.98
CA LEU A 137 -6.38 -20.60 -1.55
C LEU A 137 -7.10 -21.71 -0.76
N GLY A 138 -8.31 -21.45 -0.29
CA GLY A 138 -9.08 -22.41 0.48
C GLY A 138 -8.57 -22.64 1.91
N PRO A 139 -9.02 -23.72 2.60
CA PRO A 139 -8.65 -23.99 3.99
C PRO A 139 -7.17 -24.39 4.15
N ARG A 140 -6.63 -24.12 5.35
CA ARG A 140 -5.24 -24.49 5.67
C ARG A 140 -5.12 -25.99 5.90
N PRO A 141 -4.02 -26.63 5.43
CA PRO A 141 -3.77 -28.06 5.70
C PRO A 141 -3.73 -28.40 7.20
N VAL A 142 -3.16 -27.48 8.01
CA VAL A 142 -3.06 -27.66 9.48
C VAL A 142 -4.43 -27.70 10.15
N SER A 143 -5.46 -27.05 9.60
CA SER A 143 -6.83 -27.08 10.16
C SER A 143 -7.41 -28.49 10.20
N TYR A 144 -7.06 -29.32 9.21
CA TYR A 144 -7.54 -30.72 9.16
C TYR A 144 -6.84 -31.63 10.15
N THR A 145 -5.56 -31.39 10.47
CA THR A 145 -4.82 -32.23 11.43
C THR A 145 -5.26 -32.00 12.86
N HIS A 146 -5.63 -30.77 13.23
CA HIS A 146 -6.15 -30.48 14.56
C HIS A 146 -7.57 -31.02 14.78
N LEU A 147 -8.44 -31.01 13.76
CA LEU A 147 -9.77 -31.59 13.87
C LEU A 147 -9.72 -33.11 14.01
N ARG A 148 -8.84 -33.81 13.31
CA ARG A 148 -8.63 -35.27 13.46
C ARG A 148 -8.06 -35.68 14.80
N ALA A 149 -7.27 -34.86 15.48
CA ALA A 149 -6.68 -35.18 16.78
C ALA A 149 -7.74 -35.21 17.92
N HIS A 150 -8.93 -34.66 17.70
CA HIS A 150 -10.04 -34.70 18.66
C HIS A 150 -11.07 -35.79 18.37
N GLU A 151 -10.92 -36.53 17.27
CA GLU A 151 -11.83 -37.65 16.90
C GLU A 151 -11.31 -39.04 17.29
N THR A 152 -10.10 -39.14 17.89
CA THR A 152 -9.49 -40.35 18.44
C THR A 152 -9.42 -40.27 19.96
#